data_3636370ec64ba8feaa4c9ed553dd8db8
#
_entry.id   3636370ec64ba8feaa4c9ed553dd8db8
#
_cell.length_a   1.000
_cell.length_b   1.000
_cell.length_c   1.000
_cell.angle_alpha   90.00
_cell.angle_beta   90.00
_cell.angle_gamma   90.00
#
_symmetry.space_group_name_H-M   'P 1'
#
loop_
_entity.id
_entity.type
_entity.pdbx_description
1 polymer ?
#
loop_
_entity_poly.entity_id
_entity_poly.type
_entity_poly.pdbx_seq_one_letter_code
_entity_poly.pdbx_strand_id
1 'polypeptide(L)'
;MPVIALDRDRIRSIKVEYNLTEHCNYGCDQCSHLSPYMAKRESSLESFKRDLAALSEVIRFYRFRFVGGEPLLNRELLAHITAVRASGIAEEIQVCTNGALLDRTPEEVFAAIDTLTISWYPDPHCDQAKIDRAIEICRRVGTKVGVLKIDKFRRMQVARPIEDKSLVKDIYDTCEIAHTWYCQTFYEGRFYLCSRPLFTGPYLSKIGIEAPDFRALDGIPLHEPRLKERLAEALRSKKPLAACRYCLGTVGRNEPWRQLPAAERKAPPRPASSLAEMLDRRRLRFRKLLPLPPLRSLLLFAPQGAIGRAAAMFSTSLKRD
;
A
#
# COMPACT_ATOMS: atom_id res chain seq x y z
N MET A 1 -9.81 6.23 14.04
CA MET A 1 -8.76 5.44 14.71
C MET A 1 -8.76 4.05 14.08
N PRO A 2 -7.63 3.40 13.76
CA PRO A 2 -7.64 2.02 13.29
C PRO A 2 -8.30 1.12 14.32
N VAL A 3 -9.01 0.11 13.86
CA VAL A 3 -9.61 -0.86 14.75
C VAL A 3 -8.48 -1.63 15.40
N ILE A 4 -8.28 -1.40 16.67
CA ILE A 4 -7.37 -2.16 17.49
C ILE A 4 -8.26 -2.88 18.47
N ALA A 5 -8.61 -4.10 18.17
CA ALA A 5 -9.10 -5.03 19.15
C ALA A 5 -7.88 -5.75 19.74
N LEU A 6 -7.87 -5.96 21.03
CA LEU A 6 -6.95 -6.90 21.67
C LEU A 6 -7.63 -8.26 21.65
N ASP A 7 -7.03 -9.22 20.96
CA ASP A 7 -7.42 -10.61 21.02
C ASP A 7 -6.43 -11.31 21.94
N ARG A 8 -6.87 -11.52 23.18
CA ARG A 8 -6.04 -12.07 24.27
C ARG A 8 -4.72 -11.31 24.42
N ASP A 9 -3.70 -11.61 23.60
CA ASP A 9 -2.36 -11.01 23.72
C ASP A 9 -1.88 -10.24 22.51
N ARG A 10 -2.63 -10.20 21.39
CA ARG A 10 -2.20 -9.54 20.13
C ARG A 10 -3.09 -8.39 19.76
N ILE A 11 -2.49 -7.40 19.08
CA ILE A 11 -3.22 -6.33 18.39
C ILE A 11 -3.91 -6.93 17.16
N ARG A 12 -5.17 -6.58 16.91
CA ARG A 12 -5.84 -6.88 15.65
C ARG A 12 -5.91 -5.65 14.76
N SER A 13 -5.50 -5.77 13.52
CA SER A 13 -5.60 -4.72 12.51
C SER A 13 -6.20 -5.28 11.22
N ILE A 14 -6.69 -4.38 10.35
CA ILE A 14 -7.41 -4.77 9.13
C ILE A 14 -6.45 -5.31 8.08
N LYS A 15 -5.34 -4.61 7.81
CA LYS A 15 -4.48 -4.96 6.69
C LYS A 15 -3.05 -4.52 6.92
N VAL A 16 -2.13 -5.31 6.41
CA VAL A 16 -0.74 -4.92 6.19
C VAL A 16 -0.37 -5.15 4.74
N GLU A 17 0.47 -4.30 4.18
CA GLU A 17 1.06 -4.42 2.85
C GLU A 17 2.55 -4.74 2.98
N TYR A 18 3.07 -5.52 2.05
CA TYR A 18 4.49 -5.77 1.94
C TYR A 18 4.98 -5.46 0.53
N ASN A 19 5.97 -4.56 0.45
CA ASN A 19 6.54 -4.13 -0.81
C ASN A 19 7.62 -5.13 -1.24
N LEU A 20 7.21 -6.15 -2.00
CA LEU A 20 8.06 -7.27 -2.38
C LEU A 20 9.18 -6.88 -3.35
N THR A 21 8.90 -5.90 -4.22
CA THR A 21 9.86 -5.30 -5.15
C THR A 21 9.72 -3.79 -5.13
N GLU A 22 10.82 -3.06 -5.30
CA GLU A 22 10.78 -1.59 -5.46
C GLU A 22 10.56 -1.19 -6.93
N HIS A 23 10.99 -2.02 -7.88
CA HIS A 23 10.85 -1.80 -9.32
C HIS A 23 9.60 -2.43 -9.91
N CYS A 24 9.23 -1.96 -11.10
CA CYS A 24 8.07 -2.43 -11.86
C CYS A 24 8.43 -2.58 -13.34
N ASN A 25 7.77 -3.51 -14.03
CA ASN A 25 7.79 -3.61 -15.48
C ASN A 25 7.02 -2.45 -16.16
N TYR A 26 6.11 -1.79 -15.43
CA TYR A 26 5.47 -0.55 -15.85
C TYR A 26 6.20 0.67 -15.32
N GLY A 27 6.13 1.77 -16.07
CA GLY A 27 6.65 3.08 -15.68
C GLY A 27 5.53 4.09 -15.49
N CYS A 28 4.51 3.77 -14.69
CA CYS A 28 3.35 4.64 -14.50
C CYS A 28 3.75 6.00 -13.93
N ASP A 29 3.37 7.08 -14.59
CA ASP A 29 3.44 8.42 -14.01
C ASP A 29 2.54 8.51 -12.77
N GLN A 30 2.92 9.26 -11.77
CA GLN A 30 2.20 9.39 -10.48
C GLN A 30 1.99 8.07 -9.72
N CYS A 31 2.82 7.06 -9.98
CA CYS A 31 2.79 5.81 -9.23
C CYS A 31 2.89 6.06 -7.72
N SER A 32 1.96 5.50 -6.93
CA SER A 32 1.94 5.67 -5.47
C SER A 32 3.20 5.11 -4.78
N HIS A 33 3.83 4.10 -5.37
CA HIS A 33 5.09 3.51 -4.89
C HIS A 33 6.32 4.17 -5.50
N LEU A 34 6.15 5.16 -6.40
CA LEU A 34 7.24 5.85 -7.11
C LEU A 34 8.19 4.88 -7.85
N SER A 35 7.72 3.69 -8.20
CA SER A 35 8.51 2.60 -8.79
C SER A 35 9.34 2.98 -10.02
N PRO A 36 8.91 3.92 -10.91
CA PRO A 36 9.76 4.37 -12.01
C PRO A 36 11.07 5.02 -11.57
N TYR A 37 11.13 5.50 -10.34
CA TYR A 37 12.27 6.23 -9.77
C TYR A 37 13.05 5.41 -8.75
N MET A 38 12.57 4.23 -8.39
CA MET A 38 13.23 3.36 -7.41
C MET A 38 14.33 2.51 -8.08
N ALA A 39 15.26 2.05 -7.26
CA ALA A 39 16.28 1.08 -7.67
C ALA A 39 15.64 -0.27 -7.99
N LYS A 40 16.32 -1.08 -8.80
CA LYS A 40 15.96 -2.50 -8.95
C LYS A 40 16.38 -3.26 -7.70
N ARG A 41 15.43 -3.34 -6.76
CA ARG A 41 15.65 -3.99 -5.48
C ARG A 41 14.47 -4.91 -5.18
N GLU A 42 14.80 -6.08 -4.66
CA GLU A 42 13.85 -7.08 -4.21
C GLU A 42 14.05 -7.31 -2.70
N SER A 43 12.99 -7.68 -2.03
CA SER A 43 13.04 -8.03 -0.63
C SER A 43 13.77 -9.37 -0.44
N SER A 44 14.67 -9.43 0.55
CA SER A 44 15.30 -10.69 0.97
C SER A 44 14.28 -11.54 1.74
N LEU A 45 14.12 -12.80 1.33
CA LEU A 45 13.24 -13.76 2.01
C LEU A 45 13.67 -13.99 3.46
N GLU A 46 14.97 -13.99 3.75
CA GLU A 46 15.49 -14.17 5.11
C GLU A 46 15.13 -12.99 5.99
N SER A 47 15.40 -11.75 5.54
CA SER A 47 15.01 -10.54 6.26
C SER A 47 13.50 -10.47 6.47
N PHE A 48 12.73 -10.82 5.44
CA PHE A 48 11.28 -10.88 5.54
C PHE A 48 10.80 -11.87 6.61
N LYS A 49 11.32 -13.09 6.64
CA LYS A 49 10.94 -14.10 7.63
C LYS A 49 11.26 -13.66 9.05
N ARG A 50 12.42 -13.02 9.27
CA ARG A 50 12.80 -12.48 10.56
C ARG A 50 11.85 -11.39 11.06
N ASP A 51 11.52 -10.43 10.18
CA ASP A 51 10.59 -9.34 10.47
C ASP A 51 9.16 -9.84 10.68
N LEU A 52 8.74 -10.81 9.88
CA LEU A 52 7.44 -11.47 9.98
C LEU A 52 7.28 -12.20 11.32
N ALA A 53 8.31 -12.90 11.78
CA ALA A 53 8.31 -13.58 13.06
C ALA A 53 8.09 -12.59 14.21
N ALA A 54 8.87 -11.49 14.25
CA ALA A 54 8.72 -10.47 15.27
C ALA A 54 7.30 -9.84 15.28
N LEU A 55 6.75 -9.56 14.11
CA LEU A 55 5.40 -9.00 14.00
C LEU A 55 4.32 -9.99 14.43
N SER A 56 4.41 -11.25 14.03
CA SER A 56 3.38 -12.26 14.29
C SER A 56 3.16 -12.53 15.78
N GLU A 57 4.16 -12.25 16.63
CA GLU A 57 4.04 -12.36 18.08
C GLU A 57 3.11 -11.30 18.68
N VAL A 58 3.02 -10.12 18.09
CA VAL A 58 2.37 -8.96 18.71
C VAL A 58 1.14 -8.44 17.96
N ILE A 59 1.00 -8.76 16.67
CA ILE A 59 -0.11 -8.27 15.85
C ILE A 59 -0.63 -9.34 14.89
N ARG A 60 -1.93 -9.29 14.63
CA ARG A 60 -2.61 -10.10 13.62
C ARG A 60 -3.45 -9.21 12.71
N PHE A 61 -3.44 -9.52 11.42
CA PHE A 61 -4.18 -8.81 10.40
C PHE A 61 -5.33 -9.67 9.85
N TYR A 62 -6.39 -9.01 9.42
CA TYR A 62 -7.36 -9.71 8.60
C TYR A 62 -6.75 -10.07 7.24
N ARG A 63 -5.99 -9.13 6.61
CA ARG A 63 -5.40 -9.35 5.28
C ARG A 63 -3.93 -8.98 5.22
N PHE A 64 -3.14 -9.87 4.67
CA PHE A 64 -1.77 -9.60 4.24
C PHE A 64 -1.75 -9.39 2.73
N ARG A 65 -1.24 -8.25 2.27
CA ARG A 65 -1.22 -7.90 0.86
C ARG A 65 0.21 -7.78 0.34
N PHE A 66 0.56 -8.59 -0.66
CA PHE A 66 1.78 -8.39 -1.42
C PHE A 66 1.55 -7.32 -2.49
N VAL A 67 2.38 -6.29 -2.44
CA VAL A 67 2.42 -5.14 -3.35
C VAL A 67 3.89 -4.82 -3.68
N GLY A 68 4.14 -3.64 -4.19
CA GLY A 68 5.46 -3.11 -4.46
C GLY A 68 5.45 -2.38 -5.78
N GLY A 69 6.50 -2.53 -6.59
CA GLY A 69 6.41 -2.20 -8.01
C GLY A 69 5.49 -3.20 -8.70
N GLU A 70 6.02 -4.39 -9.04
CA GLU A 70 5.22 -5.52 -9.53
C GLU A 70 5.63 -6.80 -8.80
N PRO A 71 4.76 -7.36 -7.93
CA PRO A 71 5.10 -8.55 -7.14
C PRO A 71 5.46 -9.78 -7.97
N LEU A 72 4.84 -9.95 -9.15
CA LEU A 72 5.09 -11.10 -10.03
C LEU A 72 6.48 -11.08 -10.69
N LEU A 73 7.27 -10.02 -10.50
CA LEU A 73 8.69 -10.00 -10.88
C LEU A 73 9.58 -10.77 -9.90
N ASN A 74 9.14 -10.91 -8.65
CA ASN A 74 9.94 -11.60 -7.63
C ASN A 74 9.81 -13.10 -7.77
N ARG A 75 10.94 -13.78 -8.04
CA ARG A 75 10.99 -15.23 -8.23
C ARG A 75 10.70 -16.03 -6.95
N GLU A 76 10.86 -15.41 -5.79
CA GLU A 76 10.61 -16.02 -4.47
C GLU A 76 9.21 -15.67 -3.92
N LEU A 77 8.29 -15.12 -4.74
CA LEU A 77 6.95 -14.75 -4.30
C LEU A 77 6.23 -15.91 -3.60
N LEU A 78 6.28 -17.13 -4.15
CA LEU A 78 5.65 -18.31 -3.54
C LEU A 78 6.24 -18.62 -2.15
N ALA A 79 7.55 -18.48 -1.99
CA ALA A 79 8.21 -18.71 -0.70
C ALA A 79 7.80 -17.64 0.34
N HIS A 80 7.63 -16.37 -0.08
CA HIS A 80 7.10 -15.32 0.78
C HIS A 80 5.63 -15.59 1.19
N ILE A 81 4.78 -16.02 0.25
CA ILE A 81 3.39 -16.41 0.53
C ILE A 81 3.35 -17.56 1.54
N THR A 82 4.16 -18.60 1.33
CA THR A 82 4.26 -19.76 2.24
C THR A 82 4.68 -19.32 3.65
N ALA A 83 5.65 -18.40 3.77
CA ALA A 83 6.07 -17.89 5.07
C ALA A 83 4.95 -17.13 5.79
N VAL A 84 4.16 -16.29 5.07
CA VAL A 84 2.99 -15.62 5.65
C VAL A 84 1.96 -16.64 6.14
N ARG A 85 1.65 -17.65 5.33
CA ARG A 85 0.70 -18.70 5.70
C ARG A 85 1.14 -19.44 6.97
N ALA A 86 2.39 -19.83 7.03
CA ALA A 86 2.97 -20.53 8.18
C ALA A 86 3.00 -19.70 9.46
N SER A 87 3.19 -18.37 9.36
CA SER A 87 3.24 -17.48 10.53
C SER A 87 1.89 -17.25 11.20
N GLY A 88 0.78 -17.50 10.52
CA GLY A 88 -0.58 -17.22 10.99
C GLY A 88 -0.86 -15.73 11.26
N ILE A 89 -0.02 -14.82 10.75
CA ILE A 89 -0.15 -13.37 10.97
C ILE A 89 -1.41 -12.78 10.32
N ALA A 90 -1.96 -13.44 9.30
CA ALA A 90 -3.14 -12.96 8.59
C ALA A 90 -4.14 -14.09 8.28
N GLU A 91 -5.39 -13.70 8.15
CA GLU A 91 -6.50 -14.61 7.77
C GLU A 91 -6.57 -14.79 6.26
N GLU A 92 -6.31 -13.72 5.49
CA GLU A 92 -6.29 -13.73 4.02
C GLU A 92 -4.95 -13.24 3.48
N ILE A 93 -4.48 -13.88 2.40
CA ILE A 93 -3.32 -13.46 1.62
C ILE A 93 -3.79 -12.96 0.27
N GLN A 94 -3.38 -11.75 -0.10
CA GLN A 94 -3.72 -11.09 -1.36
C GLN A 94 -2.45 -10.71 -2.12
N VAL A 95 -2.46 -10.93 -3.44
CA VAL A 95 -1.46 -10.36 -4.36
C VAL A 95 -2.14 -9.31 -5.24
N CYS A 96 -1.51 -8.13 -5.36
CA CYS A 96 -1.96 -7.06 -6.27
C CYS A 96 -0.95 -6.90 -7.39
N THR A 97 -1.38 -7.14 -8.62
CA THR A 97 -0.54 -7.10 -9.82
C THR A 97 -1.10 -6.13 -10.87
N ASN A 98 -0.23 -5.63 -11.75
CA ASN A 98 -0.63 -4.89 -12.95
C ASN A 98 -1.11 -5.81 -14.09
N GLY A 99 -1.01 -7.12 -13.91
CA GLY A 99 -1.51 -8.14 -14.83
C GLY A 99 -0.64 -8.46 -16.03
N ALA A 100 0.42 -7.72 -16.29
CA ALA A 100 1.25 -7.93 -17.48
C ALA A 100 1.98 -9.31 -17.50
N LEU A 101 2.18 -9.92 -16.33
CA LEU A 101 2.89 -11.18 -16.16
C LEU A 101 2.00 -12.37 -15.80
N LEU A 102 0.67 -12.23 -15.88
CA LEU A 102 -0.28 -13.29 -15.50
C LEU A 102 -0.08 -14.58 -16.28
N ASP A 103 0.25 -14.48 -17.58
CA ASP A 103 0.52 -15.61 -18.47
C ASP A 103 1.82 -16.36 -18.19
N ARG A 104 2.69 -15.78 -17.36
CA ARG A 104 3.99 -16.38 -16.96
C ARG A 104 4.02 -16.78 -15.49
N THR A 105 2.93 -16.52 -14.77
CA THR A 105 2.83 -16.82 -13.35
C THR A 105 2.46 -18.29 -13.16
N PRO A 106 3.24 -19.09 -12.41
CA PRO A 106 2.92 -20.48 -12.12
C PRO A 106 1.57 -20.61 -11.38
N GLU A 107 0.83 -21.69 -11.68
CA GLU A 107 -0.48 -21.94 -11.08
C GLU A 107 -0.42 -22.06 -9.56
N GLU A 108 0.67 -22.58 -9.04
CA GLU A 108 0.92 -22.73 -7.60
C GLU A 108 0.88 -21.39 -6.86
N VAL A 109 1.27 -20.29 -7.51
CA VAL A 109 1.16 -18.94 -6.94
C VAL A 109 -0.30 -18.55 -6.74
N PHE A 110 -1.15 -18.84 -7.74
CA PHE A 110 -2.59 -18.56 -7.61
C PHE A 110 -3.23 -19.46 -6.55
N ALA A 111 -2.87 -20.74 -6.48
CA ALA A 111 -3.39 -21.68 -5.49
C ALA A 111 -2.97 -21.34 -4.04
N ALA A 112 -1.85 -20.64 -3.86
CA ALA A 112 -1.32 -20.31 -2.54
C ALA A 112 -1.96 -19.05 -1.90
N ILE A 113 -2.73 -18.26 -2.65
CA ILE A 113 -3.36 -17.01 -2.20
C ILE A 113 -4.88 -17.14 -2.10
N ASP A 114 -5.50 -16.29 -1.29
CA ASP A 114 -6.96 -16.23 -1.15
C ASP A 114 -7.59 -15.25 -2.16
N THR A 115 -6.84 -14.21 -2.55
CA THR A 115 -7.34 -13.17 -3.46
C THR A 115 -6.26 -12.68 -4.40
N LEU A 116 -6.56 -12.65 -5.68
CA LEU A 116 -5.80 -11.94 -6.71
C LEU A 116 -6.50 -10.63 -7.03
N THR A 117 -5.79 -9.50 -6.98
CA THR A 117 -6.31 -8.21 -7.48
C THR A 117 -5.50 -7.77 -8.68
N ILE A 118 -6.17 -7.57 -9.80
CA ILE A 118 -5.58 -7.11 -11.05
C ILE A 118 -5.89 -5.61 -11.19
N SER A 119 -4.86 -4.78 -11.13
CA SER A 119 -4.94 -3.36 -11.50
C SER A 119 -4.84 -3.25 -13.01
N TRP A 120 -5.97 -3.16 -13.66
CA TRP A 120 -6.03 -3.14 -15.12
C TRP A 120 -5.93 -1.71 -15.65
N TYR A 121 -4.78 -1.40 -16.24
CA TYR A 121 -4.48 -0.13 -16.89
C TYR A 121 -4.83 -0.17 -18.37
N PRO A 122 -5.05 0.98 -19.06
CA PRO A 122 -5.25 1.04 -20.50
C PRO A 122 -3.92 0.82 -21.24
N ASP A 123 -3.35 -0.37 -21.12
CA ASP A 123 -2.06 -0.79 -21.63
C ASP A 123 -2.17 -2.16 -22.33
N PRO A 124 -1.59 -2.35 -23.52
CA PRO A 124 -1.73 -3.57 -24.30
C PRO A 124 -1.03 -4.78 -23.68
N HIS A 125 -0.12 -4.61 -22.71
CA HIS A 125 0.57 -5.73 -22.07
C HIS A 125 -0.32 -6.56 -21.13
N CYS A 126 -1.49 -6.03 -20.74
CA CYS A 126 -2.51 -6.75 -20.00
C CYS A 126 -3.84 -6.64 -20.71
N ASP A 127 -4.09 -7.50 -21.68
CA ASP A 127 -5.33 -7.57 -22.44
C ASP A 127 -6.42 -8.39 -21.71
N GLN A 128 -7.64 -8.33 -22.25
CA GLN A 128 -8.79 -9.06 -21.69
C GLN A 128 -8.55 -10.58 -21.69
N ALA A 129 -7.90 -11.13 -22.71
CA ALA A 129 -7.67 -12.56 -22.81
C ALA A 129 -6.71 -13.08 -21.71
N LYS A 130 -5.71 -12.30 -21.31
CA LYS A 130 -4.86 -12.63 -20.14
C LYS A 130 -5.67 -12.64 -18.85
N ILE A 131 -6.53 -11.63 -18.67
CA ILE A 131 -7.39 -11.51 -17.48
C ILE A 131 -8.34 -12.71 -17.41
N ASP A 132 -9.01 -13.07 -18.51
CA ASP A 132 -9.96 -14.17 -18.55
C ASP A 132 -9.29 -15.50 -18.22
N ARG A 133 -8.10 -15.77 -18.78
CA ARG A 133 -7.32 -16.96 -18.43
C ARG A 133 -6.94 -16.99 -16.94
N ALA A 134 -6.50 -15.87 -16.38
CA ALA A 134 -6.17 -15.81 -14.96
C ALA A 134 -7.40 -16.05 -14.08
N ILE A 135 -8.57 -15.51 -14.45
CA ILE A 135 -9.85 -15.76 -13.76
C ILE A 135 -10.20 -17.24 -13.80
N GLU A 136 -10.02 -17.91 -14.95
CA GLU A 136 -10.31 -19.34 -15.09
C GLU A 136 -9.40 -20.19 -14.20
N ILE A 137 -8.09 -19.90 -14.20
CA ILE A 137 -7.13 -20.59 -13.32
C ILE A 137 -7.52 -20.37 -11.86
N CYS A 138 -7.73 -19.12 -11.45
CA CYS A 138 -8.09 -18.78 -10.07
C CYS A 138 -9.39 -19.49 -9.64
N ARG A 139 -10.41 -19.54 -10.50
CA ARG A 139 -11.65 -20.27 -10.23
C ARG A 139 -11.41 -21.75 -10.00
N ARG A 140 -10.52 -22.37 -10.79
CA ARG A 140 -10.18 -23.80 -10.67
C ARG A 140 -9.49 -24.11 -9.35
N VAL A 141 -8.61 -23.21 -8.87
CA VAL A 141 -7.85 -23.39 -7.62
C VAL A 141 -8.53 -22.76 -6.39
N GLY A 142 -9.71 -22.16 -6.55
CA GLY A 142 -10.49 -21.59 -5.44
C GLY A 142 -10.10 -20.17 -5.02
N THR A 143 -9.30 -19.48 -5.80
CA THR A 143 -8.83 -18.10 -5.52
C THR A 143 -9.82 -17.06 -6.00
N LYS A 144 -10.15 -16.09 -5.16
CA LYS A 144 -11.01 -14.95 -5.53
C LYS A 144 -10.25 -13.98 -6.43
N VAL A 145 -10.92 -13.41 -7.44
CA VAL A 145 -10.34 -12.42 -8.34
C VAL A 145 -11.12 -11.12 -8.31
N GLY A 146 -10.41 -10.02 -8.16
CA GLY A 146 -10.93 -8.67 -8.36
C GLY A 146 -10.17 -7.96 -9.48
N VAL A 147 -10.90 -7.39 -10.44
CA VAL A 147 -10.31 -6.59 -11.54
C VAL A 147 -10.71 -5.13 -11.34
N LEU A 148 -9.71 -4.28 -11.19
CA LEU A 148 -9.87 -2.84 -11.01
C LEU A 148 -9.39 -2.12 -12.27
N LYS A 149 -10.31 -1.53 -13.02
CA LYS A 149 -9.96 -0.65 -14.15
C LYS A 149 -9.47 0.69 -13.59
N ILE A 150 -8.23 1.06 -13.93
CA ILE A 150 -7.57 2.26 -13.41
C ILE A 150 -7.13 3.11 -14.61
N ASP A 151 -7.85 4.19 -14.85
CA ASP A 151 -7.61 5.15 -15.92
C ASP A 151 -6.96 6.46 -15.42
N LYS A 152 -6.85 6.62 -14.10
CA LYS A 152 -6.33 7.84 -13.46
C LYS A 152 -5.45 7.50 -12.27
N PHE A 153 -4.40 8.27 -12.10
CA PHE A 153 -3.59 8.30 -10.91
C PHE A 153 -3.69 9.63 -10.19
N ARG A 154 -3.38 9.59 -8.91
CA ARG A 154 -3.43 10.76 -8.05
C ARG A 154 -2.04 11.35 -7.83
N ARG A 155 -1.89 12.65 -8.02
CA ARG A 155 -0.67 13.36 -7.63
C ARG A 155 -0.54 13.36 -6.11
N MET A 156 0.39 12.60 -5.59
CA MET A 156 0.59 12.47 -4.15
C MET A 156 1.91 13.09 -3.69
N GLN A 157 2.97 12.93 -4.48
CA GLN A 157 4.33 13.36 -4.12
C GLN A 157 4.56 14.82 -4.46
N VAL A 158 5.05 15.61 -3.49
CA VAL A 158 5.56 16.97 -3.70
C VAL A 158 7.07 17.00 -3.48
N ALA A 159 7.77 17.84 -4.26
CA ALA A 159 9.22 17.96 -4.22
C ALA A 159 9.72 18.87 -3.08
N ARG A 160 8.87 19.79 -2.63
CA ARG A 160 9.19 20.70 -1.52
C ARG A 160 8.29 20.42 -0.33
N PRO A 161 8.78 20.60 0.90
CA PRO A 161 7.95 20.36 2.07
C PRO A 161 6.78 21.37 2.12
N ILE A 162 5.63 20.87 2.55
CA ILE A 162 4.50 21.73 2.89
C ILE A 162 4.82 22.36 4.24
N GLU A 163 5.04 23.66 4.27
CA GLU A 163 5.44 24.38 5.49
C GLU A 163 4.24 24.65 6.42
N ASP A 164 3.06 24.80 5.86
CA ASP A 164 1.83 24.97 6.64
C ASP A 164 1.47 23.69 7.39
N LYS A 165 1.79 23.66 8.68
CA LYS A 165 1.52 22.52 9.57
C LYS A 165 0.02 22.20 9.68
N SER A 166 -0.85 23.23 9.58
CA SER A 166 -2.30 23.04 9.62
C SER A 166 -2.76 22.31 8.36
N LEU A 167 -2.26 22.70 7.20
CA LEU A 167 -2.55 22.01 5.94
C LEU A 167 -2.05 20.55 5.96
N VAL A 168 -0.83 20.31 6.47
CA VAL A 168 -0.31 18.92 6.62
C VAL A 168 -1.23 18.10 7.51
N LYS A 169 -1.71 18.67 8.61
CA LYS A 169 -2.65 18.01 9.52
C LYS A 169 -3.98 17.73 8.84
N ASP A 170 -4.54 18.67 8.11
CA ASP A 170 -5.78 18.52 7.35
C ASP A 170 -5.67 17.40 6.29
N ILE A 171 -4.57 17.38 5.54
CA ILE A 171 -4.28 16.33 4.56
C ILE A 171 -4.19 14.96 5.25
N TYR A 172 -3.48 14.87 6.36
CA TYR A 172 -3.33 13.62 7.11
C TYR A 172 -4.69 13.12 7.64
N ASP A 173 -5.48 13.99 8.27
CA ASP A 173 -6.76 13.63 8.87
C ASP A 173 -7.77 13.12 7.82
N THR A 174 -7.65 13.60 6.59
CA THR A 174 -8.51 13.20 5.46
C THR A 174 -7.93 12.11 4.59
N CYS A 175 -6.73 11.59 4.92
CA CYS A 175 -6.02 10.62 4.10
C CYS A 175 -6.64 9.22 4.18
N GLU A 176 -7.25 8.77 3.08
CA GLU A 176 -7.84 7.42 2.99
C GLU A 176 -6.80 6.31 3.08
N ILE A 177 -5.57 6.55 2.61
CA ILE A 177 -4.46 5.57 2.68
C ILE A 177 -4.19 5.18 4.13
N ALA A 178 -4.07 6.19 5.00
CA ALA A 178 -3.77 5.97 6.41
C ALA A 178 -5.00 5.50 7.21
N HIS A 179 -6.19 6.02 6.88
CA HIS A 179 -7.35 5.91 7.75
C HIS A 179 -8.47 5.01 7.26
N THR A 180 -8.53 4.70 5.97
CA THR A 180 -9.59 3.88 5.37
C THR A 180 -9.02 2.63 4.70
N TRP A 181 -7.96 2.79 3.92
CA TRP A 181 -7.36 1.66 3.20
C TRP A 181 -6.32 0.90 4.02
N TYR A 182 -5.88 1.46 5.15
CA TYR A 182 -4.91 0.82 6.07
C TYR A 182 -3.68 0.27 5.34
N CYS A 183 -3.04 1.12 4.52
CA CYS A 183 -1.83 0.76 3.80
C CYS A 183 -0.60 0.76 4.72
N GLN A 184 -0.74 0.12 5.89
CA GLN A 184 0.35 -0.16 6.80
C GLN A 184 1.33 -1.08 6.11
N THR A 185 2.61 -0.93 6.38
CA THR A 185 3.64 -1.79 5.79
C THR A 185 4.76 -2.05 6.78
N PHE A 186 5.54 -3.08 6.55
CA PHE A 186 6.83 -3.27 7.22
C PHE A 186 7.89 -3.54 6.18
N TYR A 187 9.11 -3.16 6.50
CA TYR A 187 10.24 -3.29 5.58
C TYR A 187 11.56 -3.07 6.34
N GLU A 188 12.54 -3.95 6.10
CA GLU A 188 13.89 -3.83 6.67
C GLU A 188 13.91 -3.53 8.16
N GLY A 189 13.26 -4.38 8.95
CA GLY A 189 13.28 -4.31 10.41
C GLY A 189 12.42 -3.20 11.01
N ARG A 190 11.54 -2.57 10.24
CA ARG A 190 10.68 -1.49 10.73
C ARG A 190 9.24 -1.62 10.23
N PHE A 191 8.29 -1.20 11.07
CA PHE A 191 6.87 -1.08 10.72
C PHE A 191 6.51 0.39 10.48
N TYR A 192 5.63 0.64 9.51
CA TYR A 192 5.19 1.97 9.10
C TYR A 192 3.66 2.03 8.99
N LEU A 193 3.07 3.15 9.40
CA LEU A 193 1.64 3.39 9.25
C LEU A 193 1.21 3.62 7.79
N CYS A 194 2.16 3.91 6.92
CA CYS A 194 1.97 4.16 5.49
C CYS A 194 3.28 3.85 4.75
N SER A 195 3.21 3.46 3.50
CA SER A 195 4.40 3.15 2.68
C SER A 195 5.21 4.38 2.23
N ARG A 196 4.69 5.60 2.40
CA ARG A 196 5.37 6.83 1.93
C ARG A 196 6.77 7.05 2.49
N PRO A 197 7.07 6.77 3.77
CA PRO A 197 8.43 6.88 4.30
C PRO A 197 9.48 6.05 3.54
N LEU A 198 9.05 4.94 2.91
CA LEU A 198 9.96 4.08 2.14
C LEU A 198 10.43 4.73 0.83
N PHE A 199 9.58 5.51 0.19
CA PHE A 199 9.78 5.99 -1.19
C PHE A 199 10.10 7.46 -1.30
N THR A 200 9.68 8.28 -0.33
CA THR A 200 9.83 9.76 -0.39
C THR A 200 11.30 10.17 -0.39
N GLY A 201 12.14 9.62 0.50
CA GLY A 201 13.56 9.94 0.56
C GLY A 201 14.32 9.61 -0.75
N PRO A 202 14.25 8.34 -1.23
CA PRO A 202 14.87 7.96 -2.51
C PRO A 202 14.39 8.82 -3.70
N TYR A 203 13.10 9.17 -3.74
CA TYR A 203 12.58 10.05 -4.77
C TYR A 203 13.21 11.45 -4.72
N LEU A 204 13.26 12.07 -3.53
CA LEU A 204 13.83 13.41 -3.35
C LEU A 204 15.32 13.42 -3.70
N SER A 205 16.08 12.40 -3.28
CA SER A 205 17.48 12.25 -3.66
C SER A 205 17.67 12.18 -5.18
N LYS A 206 16.76 11.49 -5.89
CA LYS A 206 16.82 11.39 -7.35
C LYS A 206 16.60 12.72 -8.07
N ILE A 207 15.90 13.66 -7.47
CA ILE A 207 15.72 15.02 -8.00
C ILE A 207 16.73 16.04 -7.42
N GLY A 208 17.77 15.55 -6.74
CA GLY A 208 18.83 16.39 -6.18
C GLY A 208 18.44 17.16 -4.92
N ILE A 209 17.40 16.71 -4.22
CA ILE A 209 16.96 17.32 -2.96
C ILE A 209 17.43 16.44 -1.79
N GLU A 210 18.18 17.04 -0.88
CA GLU A 210 18.52 16.41 0.38
C GLU A 210 17.25 16.23 1.22
N ALA A 211 17.04 15.01 1.70
CA ALA A 211 15.86 14.65 2.45
C ALA A 211 16.21 14.04 3.81
N PRO A 212 15.37 14.25 4.83
CA PRO A 212 15.49 13.51 6.08
C PRO A 212 15.38 12.00 5.86
N ASP A 213 15.97 11.25 6.74
CA ASP A 213 15.76 9.79 6.78
C ASP A 213 14.35 9.49 7.31
N PHE A 214 13.37 9.51 6.41
CA PHE A 214 11.98 9.20 6.75
C PHE A 214 11.80 7.77 7.25
N ARG A 215 12.69 6.84 6.85
CA ARG A 215 12.64 5.45 7.35
C ARG A 215 12.95 5.40 8.84
N ALA A 216 13.94 6.17 9.28
CA ALA A 216 14.27 6.27 10.69
C ALA A 216 13.23 7.07 11.49
N LEU A 217 12.74 8.21 10.94
CA LEU A 217 11.81 9.11 11.62
C LEU A 217 10.40 8.52 11.82
N ASP A 218 9.89 7.82 10.81
CA ASP A 218 8.50 7.35 10.76
C ASP A 218 8.37 5.84 11.01
N GLY A 219 9.49 5.10 11.04
CA GLY A 219 9.51 3.65 11.19
C GLY A 219 9.67 3.22 12.64
N ILE A 220 8.87 2.25 13.06
CA ILE A 220 8.94 1.60 14.37
C ILE A 220 9.84 0.38 14.25
N PRO A 221 10.98 0.31 14.95
CA PRO A 221 11.84 -0.88 14.93
C PRO A 221 11.06 -2.13 15.36
N LEU A 222 11.24 -3.25 14.64
CA LEU A 222 10.54 -4.51 14.92
C LEU A 222 11.19 -5.35 15.99
N HIS A 223 12.48 -5.13 16.23
CA HIS A 223 13.29 -5.96 17.12
C HIS A 223 13.61 -5.22 18.43
N GLU A 224 12.58 -4.63 19.04
CA GLU A 224 12.69 -3.93 20.32
C GLU A 224 11.76 -4.54 21.39
N PRO A 225 12.14 -4.48 22.68
CA PRO A 225 11.37 -5.14 23.75
C PRO A 225 9.92 -4.67 23.92
N ARG A 226 9.63 -3.41 23.52
CA ARG A 226 8.30 -2.79 23.68
C ARG A 226 7.55 -2.64 22.36
N LEU A 227 7.75 -3.55 21.42
CA LEU A 227 7.15 -3.47 20.09
C LEU A 227 5.62 -3.36 20.14
N LYS A 228 4.96 -4.18 20.97
CA LYS A 228 3.50 -4.21 21.10
C LYS A 228 2.93 -2.86 21.52
N GLU A 229 3.49 -2.27 22.57
CA GLU A 229 3.06 -0.98 23.11
C GLU A 229 3.27 0.13 22.08
N ARG A 230 4.43 0.15 21.43
CA ARG A 230 4.76 1.15 20.41
C ARG A 230 3.87 1.04 19.18
N LEU A 231 3.57 -0.17 18.73
CA LEU A 231 2.61 -0.38 17.64
C LEU A 231 1.22 0.11 18.07
N ALA A 232 0.77 -0.21 19.27
CA ALA A 232 -0.53 0.21 19.78
C ALA A 232 -0.62 1.74 19.90
N GLU A 233 0.42 2.40 20.36
CA GLU A 233 0.52 3.87 20.44
C GLU A 233 0.48 4.50 19.04
N ALA A 234 1.32 4.02 18.12
CA ALA A 234 1.41 4.54 16.77
C ALA A 234 0.09 4.37 16.00
N LEU A 235 -0.53 3.20 16.11
CA LEU A 235 -1.82 2.90 15.47
C LEU A 235 -2.96 3.78 16.03
N ARG A 236 -2.84 4.33 17.23
CA ARG A 236 -3.79 5.30 17.82
C ARG A 236 -3.41 6.74 17.55
N SER A 237 -2.19 7.01 17.12
CA SER A 237 -1.67 8.34 16.92
C SER A 237 -2.48 9.11 15.87
N LYS A 238 -2.72 10.39 16.16
CA LYS A 238 -3.30 11.36 15.21
C LYS A 238 -2.26 12.32 14.66
N LYS A 239 -0.98 12.06 14.94
CA LYS A 239 0.11 12.91 14.46
C LYS A 239 0.48 12.52 13.03
N PRO A 240 0.61 13.49 12.10
CA PRO A 240 1.18 13.22 10.79
C PRO A 240 2.59 12.64 10.88
N LEU A 241 2.94 11.78 9.93
CA LEU A 241 4.30 11.30 9.75
C LEU A 241 5.21 12.43 9.22
N ALA A 242 6.51 12.34 9.41
CA ALA A 242 7.46 13.28 8.81
C ALA A 242 7.34 13.33 7.27
N ALA A 243 7.14 12.17 6.63
CA ALA A 243 6.90 12.07 5.20
C ALA A 243 5.60 12.74 4.73
N CYS A 244 4.62 13.01 5.62
CA CYS A 244 3.39 13.71 5.26
C CYS A 244 3.63 15.15 4.79
N ARG A 245 4.74 15.78 5.18
CA ARG A 245 5.14 17.09 4.66
C ARG A 245 5.44 17.09 3.16
N TYR A 246 5.68 15.93 2.58
CA TYR A 246 5.98 15.74 1.17
C TYR A 246 4.88 14.97 0.43
N CYS A 247 3.68 14.90 1.02
CA CYS A 247 2.60 14.07 0.47
C CYS A 247 1.24 14.77 0.56
N LEU A 248 0.48 14.73 -0.54
CA LEU A 248 -0.90 15.21 -0.60
C LEU A 248 -1.93 14.14 -0.17
N GLY A 249 -1.49 12.97 0.24
CA GLY A 249 -2.39 11.88 0.60
C GLY A 249 -3.40 11.59 -0.52
N THR A 250 -4.69 11.52 -0.17
CA THR A 250 -5.76 11.27 -1.13
C THR A 250 -6.48 12.54 -1.61
N VAL A 251 -5.92 13.73 -1.33
CA VAL A 251 -6.48 15.01 -1.78
C VAL A 251 -5.65 15.70 -2.87
N GLY A 252 -4.68 15.00 -3.45
CA GLY A 252 -4.04 15.44 -4.69
C GLY A 252 -4.99 15.31 -5.88
N ARG A 253 -4.77 16.07 -6.94
CA ARG A 253 -5.55 16.00 -8.18
C ARG A 253 -5.32 14.68 -8.90
N ASN A 254 -6.34 14.20 -9.59
CA ASN A 254 -6.24 13.06 -10.48
C ASN A 254 -5.63 13.48 -11.83
N GLU A 255 -4.78 12.63 -12.36
CA GLU A 255 -4.19 12.74 -13.70
C GLU A 255 -4.55 11.48 -14.50
N PRO A 256 -4.79 11.58 -15.81
CA PRO A 256 -4.94 10.40 -16.64
C PRO A 256 -3.72 9.48 -16.49
N TRP A 257 -3.97 8.18 -16.44
CA TRP A 257 -2.89 7.22 -16.41
C TRP A 257 -2.05 7.32 -17.71
N ARG A 258 -0.73 7.30 -17.57
CA ARG A 258 0.20 7.17 -18.70
C ARG A 258 1.46 6.43 -18.28
N GLN A 259 2.09 5.79 -19.23
CA GLN A 259 3.44 5.26 -19.07
C GLN A 259 4.46 6.37 -19.34
N LEU A 260 5.47 6.48 -18.47
CA LEU A 260 6.63 7.32 -18.73
C LEU A 260 7.47 6.69 -19.86
N PRO A 261 7.83 7.44 -20.91
CA PRO A 261 8.82 7.00 -21.88
C PRO A 261 10.13 6.60 -21.22
N ALA A 262 10.91 5.72 -21.85
CA ALA A 262 12.17 5.23 -21.30
C ALA A 262 13.16 6.37 -20.95
N ALA A 263 13.18 7.43 -21.74
CA ALA A 263 13.99 8.62 -21.47
C ALA A 263 13.55 9.35 -20.19
N GLU A 264 12.23 9.49 -19.96
CA GLU A 264 11.69 10.15 -18.76
C GLU A 264 11.92 9.31 -17.49
N ARG A 265 11.97 7.98 -17.58
CA ARG A 265 12.28 7.11 -16.43
C ARG A 265 13.73 7.24 -15.96
N LYS A 266 14.64 7.54 -16.89
CA LYS A 266 16.07 7.72 -16.61
C LYS A 266 16.41 9.14 -16.18
N ALA A 267 15.61 10.12 -16.60
CA ALA A 267 15.78 11.51 -16.21
C ALA A 267 15.28 11.75 -14.77
N PRO A 268 15.80 12.76 -14.07
CA PRO A 268 15.17 13.23 -12.86
C PRO A 268 13.70 13.56 -13.12
N PRO A 269 12.78 13.24 -12.17
CA PRO A 269 11.39 13.65 -12.30
C PRO A 269 11.30 15.16 -12.52
N ARG A 270 10.42 15.59 -13.41
CA ARG A 270 10.21 17.03 -13.63
C ARG A 270 9.83 17.71 -12.32
N PRO A 271 10.36 18.91 -12.02
CA PRO A 271 9.92 19.68 -10.87
C PRO A 271 8.40 19.78 -10.89
N ALA A 272 7.79 19.46 -9.79
CA ALA A 272 6.35 19.48 -9.70
C ALA A 272 5.82 20.90 -9.91
N SER A 273 4.66 20.97 -10.51
CA SER A 273 3.73 22.10 -10.47
C SER A 273 3.63 22.69 -9.05
N SER A 274 3.17 23.90 -8.91
CA SER A 274 2.95 24.51 -7.61
C SER A 274 2.02 23.65 -6.74
N LEU A 275 2.14 23.77 -5.43
CA LEU A 275 1.24 23.08 -4.48
C LEU A 275 -0.24 23.37 -4.80
N ALA A 276 -0.54 24.59 -5.26
CA ALA A 276 -1.89 25.01 -5.65
C ALA A 276 -2.43 24.24 -6.87
N GLU A 277 -1.57 23.90 -7.82
CA GLU A 277 -1.93 23.10 -8.99
C GLU A 277 -2.11 21.62 -8.68
N MET A 278 -1.39 21.11 -7.69
CA MET A 278 -1.41 19.69 -7.31
C MET A 278 -2.53 19.33 -6.33
N LEU A 279 -2.88 20.27 -5.43
CA LEU A 279 -3.86 20.04 -4.38
C LEU A 279 -5.30 20.24 -4.88
N ASP A 280 -6.15 19.27 -4.68
CA ASP A 280 -7.60 19.41 -4.87
C ASP A 280 -8.25 19.99 -3.61
N ARG A 281 -8.34 21.34 -3.55
CA ARG A 281 -8.93 22.06 -2.42
C ARG A 281 -10.42 21.75 -2.22
N ARG A 282 -11.16 21.42 -3.30
CA ARG A 282 -12.59 21.05 -3.19
C ARG A 282 -12.72 19.70 -2.49
N ARG A 283 -11.93 18.73 -2.90
CA ARG A 283 -11.89 17.42 -2.27
C ARG A 283 -11.45 17.50 -0.80
N LEU A 284 -10.42 18.29 -0.49
CA LEU A 284 -9.98 18.49 0.90
C LEU A 284 -11.12 19.08 1.76
N ARG A 285 -11.79 20.13 1.30
CA ARG A 285 -12.95 20.73 2.01
C ARG A 285 -14.06 19.70 2.20
N PHE A 286 -14.45 19.00 1.16
CA PHE A 286 -15.48 17.96 1.23
C PHE A 286 -15.15 16.87 2.25
N ARG A 287 -13.90 16.40 2.27
CA ARG A 287 -13.44 15.37 3.21
C ARG A 287 -13.37 15.87 4.65
N LYS A 288 -13.12 17.15 4.87
CA LYS A 288 -13.19 17.77 6.21
C LYS A 288 -14.62 17.83 6.74
N LEU A 289 -15.59 18.13 5.88
CA LEU A 289 -17.01 18.19 6.24
C LEU A 289 -17.64 16.80 6.47
N LEU A 290 -17.20 15.82 5.69
CA LEU A 290 -17.62 14.43 5.84
C LEU A 290 -16.40 13.63 6.32
N PRO A 291 -16.12 13.65 7.62
CA PRO A 291 -15.02 12.86 8.15
C PRO A 291 -15.23 11.40 7.76
N LEU A 292 -14.13 10.77 7.34
CA LEU A 292 -14.12 9.36 6.96
C LEU A 292 -14.91 8.56 8.00
N PRO A 293 -15.94 7.80 7.60
CA PRO A 293 -16.85 7.19 8.56
C PRO A 293 -16.05 6.41 9.61
N PRO A 294 -16.47 6.44 10.87
CA PRO A 294 -15.87 5.65 11.92
C PRO A 294 -16.23 4.18 11.74
N LEU A 295 -15.94 3.60 10.58
CA LEU A 295 -15.95 2.15 10.35
C LEU A 295 -15.16 1.39 11.42
N ARG A 296 -14.37 2.13 12.13
CA ARG A 296 -13.57 1.78 13.29
C ARG A 296 -14.39 1.32 14.51
N SER A 297 -15.58 1.87 14.73
CA SER A 297 -16.41 1.49 15.88
C SER A 297 -17.38 0.35 15.56
N LEU A 298 -17.87 0.25 14.33
CA LEU A 298 -18.79 -0.82 13.93
C LEU A 298 -18.11 -2.20 13.88
N LEU A 299 -16.81 -2.26 13.52
CA LEU A 299 -16.07 -3.52 13.45
C LEU A 299 -15.56 -4.03 14.81
N LEU A 300 -15.48 -3.17 15.83
CA LEU A 300 -15.09 -3.58 17.18
C LEU A 300 -16.09 -4.52 17.85
N PHE A 301 -17.35 -4.47 17.43
CA PHE A 301 -18.47 -5.25 18.02
C PHE A 301 -19.04 -6.30 17.06
N ALA A 302 -18.46 -6.45 15.86
CA ALA A 302 -18.94 -7.41 14.90
C ALA A 302 -18.41 -8.83 15.20
N PRO A 303 -19.27 -9.87 15.20
CA PRO A 303 -18.82 -11.26 15.29
C PRO A 303 -17.81 -11.58 14.17
N GLN A 304 -16.92 -12.54 14.41
CA GLN A 304 -15.78 -12.88 13.51
C GLN A 304 -16.14 -12.97 12.01
N GLY A 305 -17.38 -13.38 11.66
CA GLY A 305 -17.87 -13.42 10.27
C GLY A 305 -18.29 -12.06 9.66
N ALA A 306 -18.44 -10.99 10.45
CA ALA A 306 -18.88 -9.69 9.95
C ALA A 306 -17.72 -8.80 9.47
N ILE A 307 -16.51 -9.04 9.97
CA ILE A 307 -15.29 -8.33 9.51
C ILE A 307 -15.04 -8.65 8.04
N GLY A 308 -15.20 -9.91 7.61
CA GLY A 308 -15.08 -10.33 6.21
C GLY A 308 -16.11 -9.66 5.28
N ARG A 309 -17.36 -9.51 5.73
CA ARG A 309 -18.42 -8.84 4.95
C ARG A 309 -18.18 -7.34 4.80
N ALA A 310 -17.72 -6.66 5.85
CA ALA A 310 -17.38 -5.24 5.78
C ALA A 310 -16.18 -4.99 4.86
N ALA A 311 -15.15 -5.83 4.90
CA ALA A 311 -14.00 -5.74 3.98
C ALA A 311 -14.41 -5.98 2.51
N ALA A 312 -15.36 -6.88 2.26
CA ALA A 312 -15.93 -7.11 0.93
C ALA A 312 -16.74 -5.92 0.40
N MET A 313 -17.49 -5.23 1.25
CA MET A 313 -18.22 -3.99 0.88
C MET A 313 -17.27 -2.87 0.44
N PHE A 314 -16.05 -2.79 1.01
CA PHE A 314 -15.04 -1.80 0.59
C PHE A 314 -14.41 -2.11 -0.76
N SER A 315 -14.32 -3.39 -1.12
CA SER A 315 -13.87 -3.78 -2.46
C SER A 315 -14.84 -3.33 -3.55
N THR A 316 -16.14 -3.18 -3.22
CA THR A 316 -17.17 -2.74 -4.17
C THR A 316 -17.41 -1.23 -4.20
N SER A 317 -17.03 -0.49 -3.14
CA SER A 317 -17.17 0.98 -3.07
C SER A 317 -16.19 1.73 -3.99
N LEU A 318 -15.14 1.09 -4.49
CA LEU A 318 -14.25 1.63 -5.51
C LEU A 318 -14.88 1.71 -6.92
N LYS A 319 -16.14 1.26 -7.07
CA LYS A 319 -16.86 1.30 -8.36
C LYS A 319 -17.66 2.58 -8.60
N ARG A 320 -17.72 3.51 -7.68
CA ARG A 320 -18.48 4.77 -7.84
C ARG A 320 -17.60 5.95 -7.40
N ASP A 321 -17.15 6.69 -8.36
CA ASP A 321 -16.71 8.07 -8.56
C ASP A 321 -15.50 8.19 -9.48
#